data_947292bf1f00df00bb1161684bd70dcb
#
_entry.id   947292bf1f00df00bb1161684bd70dcb
#
_cell.length_a   1.000
_cell.length_b   1.000
_cell.length_c   1.000
_cell.angle_alpha   90.00
_cell.angle_beta   90.00
_cell.angle_gamma   90.00
#
_symmetry.space_group_name_H-M   'P 1'
#
loop_
_entity.id
_entity.type
_entity.pdbx_description
1 polymer ?
#
loop_
_entity_poly.entity_id
_entity_poly.type
_entity_poly.pdbx_seq_one_letter_code
_entity_poly.pdbx_strand_id
1 'polypeptide(L)'
;MRVLHVCSELFPLLKTGGLADVVGALPAAQIAEGADVRVMLPAFPDLRRGIPDTVLVREIDTFAGRVSLRYGHYQGIGIYLIDAPGLYDRAGSPYHDQSLHAYADNYRRFALLGWMACELACGLDGYWRPEVVHAHDWHAGLACAYLAARGRPARSVFTVHNLAYQGLFSGHHLAEIQLPAAFFQMYGLEFYGQISYLKAGLFFADHVTTVSPTYAKEITQPAFGYGMEGLLQERASQGRLTGILNGVDSNIWDPQTDALLHARYDAENLQKKAVNKAHLQTTMGLEVTEKKPIFSVVSRLTEQKGLDLVLEALPDLLKLGGQLAVLGAGDAILQEAFLAAAADYSGQVGVQIGYHEAFSHRIIAGADVILVPSRFEPCGLTQLYGLKYGTLPLVRHTGGLADTVVDCALENLADGTASGFVFDECDAQALVRAIRRAFVLWSRPKHWRHVQRHAMGLDFGWQVAAADYLSLYRRL
;
A
#
# COMPACT_ATOMS: atom_id res chain seq x y z
N MET A 1 -1.58 -14.20 -22.10
CA MET A 1 -1.42 -12.72 -22.06
C MET A 1 -0.13 -12.40 -21.37
N ARG A 2 0.71 -11.57 -21.98
CA ARG A 2 2.00 -11.14 -21.44
C ARG A 2 1.87 -9.77 -20.81
N VAL A 3 2.16 -9.68 -19.51
CA VAL A 3 1.98 -8.47 -18.71
C VAL A 3 3.32 -8.05 -18.12
N LEU A 4 3.67 -6.77 -18.25
CA LEU A 4 4.83 -6.17 -17.61
C LEU A 4 4.36 -5.22 -16.50
N HIS A 5 4.64 -5.54 -15.24
CA HIS A 5 4.53 -4.58 -14.17
C HIS A 5 5.76 -3.69 -14.10
N VAL A 6 5.56 -2.39 -13.97
CA VAL A 6 6.64 -1.38 -13.91
C VAL A 6 6.53 -0.63 -12.59
N CYS A 7 7.55 -0.72 -11.76
CA CYS A 7 7.53 -0.15 -10.40
C CYS A 7 8.94 0.07 -9.83
N SER A 8 9.01 0.62 -8.63
CA SER A 8 10.25 0.96 -7.94
C SER A 8 10.54 0.09 -6.71
N GLU A 9 9.59 -0.73 -6.29
CA GLU A 9 9.66 -1.53 -5.06
C GLU A 9 9.20 -2.96 -5.32
N LEU A 10 9.70 -3.90 -4.50
CA LEU A 10 9.32 -5.32 -4.54
C LEU A 10 9.50 -5.92 -3.13
N PHE A 11 8.40 -6.27 -2.45
CA PHE A 11 8.45 -6.97 -1.15
C PHE A 11 8.95 -8.42 -1.33
N PRO A 12 9.75 -8.96 -0.42
CA PRO A 12 10.33 -8.35 0.78
C PRO A 12 11.68 -7.65 0.54
N LEU A 13 12.18 -7.58 -0.68
CA LEU A 13 13.53 -7.12 -1.00
C LEU A 13 13.70 -5.61 -0.78
N LEU A 14 12.70 -4.82 -1.15
CA LEU A 14 12.73 -3.37 -1.04
C LEU A 14 11.31 -2.85 -0.82
N LYS A 15 11.06 -2.27 0.36
CA LYS A 15 9.75 -1.76 0.76
C LYS A 15 9.85 -0.40 1.43
N THR A 16 9.07 0.56 0.95
CA THR A 16 8.82 1.85 1.62
C THR A 16 7.35 2.04 1.96
N GLY A 17 6.45 1.35 1.27
CA GLY A 17 5.00 1.42 1.47
C GLY A 17 4.25 0.23 0.90
N GLY A 18 2.93 0.34 0.80
CA GLY A 18 2.06 -0.72 0.30
C GLY A 18 2.26 -1.11 -1.16
N LEU A 19 2.92 -0.26 -1.95
CA LEU A 19 3.29 -0.57 -3.34
C LEU A 19 4.14 -1.85 -3.43
N ALA A 20 5.11 -2.00 -2.52
CA ALA A 20 5.97 -3.18 -2.48
C ALA A 20 5.16 -4.48 -2.26
N ASP A 21 4.18 -4.44 -1.35
CA ASP A 21 3.31 -5.59 -1.06
C ASP A 21 2.50 -6.00 -2.29
N VAL A 22 1.95 -5.03 -3.02
CA VAL A 22 1.21 -5.29 -4.26
C VAL A 22 2.09 -5.96 -5.30
N VAL A 23 3.28 -5.39 -5.56
CA VAL A 23 4.17 -5.91 -6.60
C VAL A 23 4.83 -7.24 -6.19
N GLY A 24 4.94 -7.49 -4.89
CA GLY A 24 5.39 -8.78 -4.36
C GLY A 24 4.38 -9.91 -4.51
N ALA A 25 3.08 -9.61 -4.62
CA ALA A 25 2.03 -10.63 -4.57
C ALA A 25 1.15 -10.71 -5.83
N LEU A 26 0.69 -9.58 -6.38
CA LEU A 26 -0.19 -9.56 -7.56
C LEU A 26 0.39 -10.28 -8.78
N PRO A 27 1.68 -10.09 -9.17
CA PRO A 27 2.24 -10.82 -10.30
C PRO A 27 2.19 -12.34 -10.14
N ALA A 28 2.50 -12.85 -8.94
CA ALA A 28 2.42 -14.29 -8.64
C ALA A 28 0.98 -14.82 -8.76
N ALA A 29 0.00 -14.07 -8.24
CA ALA A 29 -1.41 -14.43 -8.36
C ALA A 29 -1.89 -14.43 -9.82
N GLN A 30 -1.45 -13.48 -10.64
CA GLN A 30 -1.76 -13.44 -12.07
C GLN A 30 -1.10 -14.59 -12.85
N ILE A 31 0.11 -15.02 -12.45
CA ILE A 31 0.78 -16.21 -13.03
C ILE A 31 -0.02 -17.46 -12.68
N ALA A 32 -0.52 -17.59 -11.46
CA ALA A 32 -1.36 -18.69 -11.04
C ALA A 32 -2.66 -18.80 -11.87
N GLU A 33 -3.18 -17.65 -12.32
CA GLU A 33 -4.33 -17.53 -13.23
C GLU A 33 -3.96 -17.71 -14.73
N GLY A 34 -2.72 -18.10 -15.03
CA GLY A 34 -2.27 -18.46 -16.38
C GLY A 34 -1.75 -17.30 -17.23
N ALA A 35 -1.45 -16.15 -16.66
CA ALA A 35 -0.78 -15.06 -17.37
C ALA A 35 0.75 -15.24 -17.36
N ASP A 36 1.44 -14.77 -18.41
CA ASP A 36 2.90 -14.64 -18.45
C ASP A 36 3.29 -13.23 -17.94
N VAL A 37 3.64 -13.14 -16.68
CA VAL A 37 3.86 -11.86 -15.99
C VAL A 37 5.32 -11.68 -15.63
N ARG A 38 5.85 -10.50 -15.95
CA ARG A 38 7.19 -10.06 -15.55
C ARG A 38 7.12 -8.70 -14.85
N VAL A 39 8.14 -8.40 -14.07
CA VAL A 39 8.26 -7.12 -13.34
C VAL A 39 9.54 -6.42 -13.79
N MET A 40 9.47 -5.11 -14.03
CA MET A 40 10.62 -4.25 -14.34
C MET A 40 10.88 -3.30 -13.17
N LEU A 41 12.12 -3.28 -12.72
CA LEU A 41 12.60 -2.53 -11.55
C LEU A 41 13.93 -1.84 -11.86
N PRO A 42 14.21 -0.66 -11.26
CA PRO A 42 15.56 -0.15 -11.18
C PRO A 42 16.45 -1.10 -10.36
N ALA A 43 17.70 -1.30 -10.76
CA ALA A 43 18.64 -2.16 -10.04
C ALA A 43 19.18 -1.48 -8.76
N PHE A 44 18.28 -1.13 -7.84
CA PHE A 44 18.67 -0.63 -6.52
C PHE A 44 19.51 -1.67 -5.76
N PRO A 45 20.38 -1.26 -4.81
CA PRO A 45 21.28 -2.18 -4.10
C PRO A 45 20.60 -3.40 -3.50
N ASP A 46 19.43 -3.22 -2.85
CA ASP A 46 18.69 -4.31 -2.23
C ASP A 46 18.12 -5.29 -3.25
N LEU A 47 17.58 -4.78 -4.36
CA LEU A 47 17.05 -5.60 -5.45
C LEU A 47 18.16 -6.37 -6.17
N ARG A 48 19.32 -5.73 -6.40
CA ARG A 48 20.48 -6.38 -7.00
C ARG A 48 21.02 -7.51 -6.10
N ARG A 49 21.08 -7.29 -4.79
CA ARG A 49 21.49 -8.33 -3.83
C ARG A 49 20.49 -9.48 -3.75
N GLY A 50 19.20 -9.17 -3.80
CA GLY A 50 18.12 -10.15 -3.70
C GLY A 50 17.92 -10.97 -4.99
N ILE A 51 18.42 -10.49 -6.13
CA ILE A 51 18.31 -11.14 -7.45
C ILE A 51 19.71 -11.21 -8.09
N PRO A 52 20.62 -12.02 -7.53
CA PRO A 52 22.04 -12.05 -7.96
C PRO A 52 22.23 -12.71 -9.34
N ASP A 53 21.43 -13.74 -9.64
CA ASP A 53 21.59 -14.56 -10.83
C ASP A 53 20.83 -13.95 -12.01
N THR A 54 21.43 -12.92 -12.62
CA THR A 54 20.85 -12.24 -13.78
C THR A 54 21.71 -12.39 -15.03
N VAL A 55 21.05 -12.49 -16.18
CA VAL A 55 21.71 -12.50 -17.50
C VAL A 55 21.53 -11.16 -18.19
N LEU A 56 22.51 -10.75 -18.98
CA LEU A 56 22.42 -9.56 -19.81
C LEU A 56 21.44 -9.80 -20.96
N VAL A 57 20.40 -8.98 -21.07
CA VAL A 57 19.47 -8.98 -22.20
C VAL A 57 19.99 -8.06 -23.29
N ARG A 58 20.29 -6.81 -22.93
CA ARG A 58 20.76 -5.79 -23.88
C ARG A 58 21.51 -4.68 -23.17
N GLU A 59 22.53 -4.14 -23.85
CA GLU A 59 23.08 -2.80 -23.53
C GLU A 59 22.52 -1.79 -24.53
N ILE A 60 22.16 -0.61 -24.03
CA ILE A 60 21.54 0.44 -24.84
C ILE A 60 22.01 1.82 -24.37
N ASP A 61 22.26 2.72 -25.34
CA ASP A 61 22.53 4.13 -25.07
C ASP A 61 21.20 4.87 -24.88
N THR A 62 21.08 5.61 -23.79
CA THR A 62 19.88 6.34 -23.38
C THR A 62 20.19 7.81 -23.10
N PHE A 63 19.15 8.62 -22.86
CA PHE A 63 19.35 9.99 -22.37
C PHE A 63 20.04 10.05 -20.99
N ALA A 64 20.06 8.95 -20.26
CA ALA A 64 20.71 8.82 -18.97
C ALA A 64 22.11 8.15 -19.05
N GLY A 65 22.65 7.98 -20.25
CA GLY A 65 23.88 7.29 -20.53
C GLY A 65 23.68 5.84 -20.95
N ARG A 66 24.76 5.06 -20.95
CA ARG A 66 24.71 3.64 -21.28
C ARG A 66 24.14 2.83 -20.13
N VAL A 67 23.16 1.99 -20.43
CA VAL A 67 22.36 1.21 -19.47
C VAL A 67 22.32 -0.25 -19.90
N SER A 68 22.38 -1.18 -18.96
CA SER A 68 22.18 -2.61 -19.21
C SER A 68 20.79 -3.03 -18.72
N LEU A 69 20.04 -3.71 -19.59
CA LEU A 69 18.85 -4.45 -19.16
C LEU A 69 19.26 -5.86 -18.81
N ARG A 70 19.00 -6.29 -17.59
CA ARG A 70 19.30 -7.63 -17.11
C ARG A 70 18.01 -8.38 -16.76
N TYR A 71 18.01 -9.70 -16.91
CA TYR A 71 16.87 -10.55 -16.60
C TYR A 71 17.24 -11.63 -15.60
N GLY A 72 16.40 -11.86 -14.61
CA GLY A 72 16.53 -12.90 -13.61
C GLY A 72 15.18 -13.36 -13.10
N HIS A 73 15.17 -14.11 -12.02
CA HIS A 73 13.95 -14.61 -11.39
C HIS A 73 13.96 -14.36 -9.89
N TYR A 74 12.79 -14.08 -9.35
CA TYR A 74 12.55 -14.01 -7.91
C TYR A 74 11.22 -14.70 -7.59
N GLN A 75 11.26 -15.73 -6.76
CA GLN A 75 10.06 -16.51 -6.34
C GLN A 75 9.14 -16.93 -7.52
N GLY A 76 9.74 -17.36 -8.63
CA GLY A 76 9.00 -17.78 -9.81
C GLY A 76 8.55 -16.66 -10.75
N ILE A 77 8.78 -15.42 -10.40
CA ILE A 77 8.46 -14.24 -11.21
C ILE A 77 9.69 -13.84 -12.03
N GLY A 78 9.51 -13.63 -13.33
CA GLY A 78 10.55 -13.05 -14.19
C GLY A 78 10.77 -11.57 -13.90
N ILE A 79 12.02 -11.17 -13.65
CA ILE A 79 12.38 -9.80 -13.26
C ILE A 79 13.34 -9.19 -14.27
N TYR A 80 13.00 -8.03 -14.80
CA TYR A 80 13.92 -7.16 -15.50
C TYR A 80 14.51 -6.13 -14.54
N LEU A 81 15.83 -6.06 -14.46
CA LEU A 81 16.57 -5.04 -13.72
C LEU A 81 17.23 -4.06 -14.69
N ILE A 82 16.94 -2.78 -14.48
CA ILE A 82 17.60 -1.68 -15.22
C ILE A 82 18.88 -1.34 -14.46
N ASP A 83 20.01 -1.78 -15.00
CA ASP A 83 21.31 -1.58 -14.39
C ASP A 83 21.96 -0.28 -14.93
N ALA A 84 21.82 0.76 -14.14
CA ALA A 84 22.39 2.10 -14.36
C ALA A 84 23.06 2.58 -13.05
N PRO A 85 24.30 2.13 -12.76
CA PRO A 85 24.94 2.35 -11.45
C PRO A 85 25.02 3.81 -11.03
N GLY A 86 25.31 4.71 -11.96
CA GLY A 86 25.37 6.16 -11.68
C GLY A 86 24.05 6.78 -11.19
N LEU A 87 22.91 6.09 -11.46
CA LEU A 87 21.57 6.54 -11.05
C LEU A 87 21.02 5.76 -9.86
N TYR A 88 21.24 4.45 -9.83
CA TYR A 88 20.51 3.56 -8.91
C TYR A 88 21.36 2.96 -7.80
N ASP A 89 22.70 2.83 -8.00
CA ASP A 89 23.60 2.29 -6.98
C ASP A 89 24.03 3.38 -6.02
N ARG A 90 23.11 3.77 -5.14
CA ARG A 90 23.29 4.86 -4.17
C ARG A 90 22.80 4.43 -2.79
N ALA A 91 23.45 4.97 -1.75
CA ALA A 91 23.03 4.79 -0.37
C ALA A 91 21.79 5.65 -0.07
N GLY A 92 20.85 5.10 0.72
CA GLY A 92 19.60 5.75 1.07
C GLY A 92 18.40 4.92 0.63
N SER A 93 17.24 5.56 0.48
CA SER A 93 16.03 4.91 -0.04
C SER A 93 15.98 5.02 -1.58
N PRO A 94 15.01 4.36 -2.24
CA PRO A 94 14.75 4.59 -3.66
C PRO A 94 14.56 6.05 -4.05
N TYR A 95 14.12 6.91 -3.13
CA TYR A 95 13.66 8.27 -3.40
C TYR A 95 14.52 9.36 -2.76
N HIS A 96 15.22 9.05 -1.67
CA HIS A 96 15.94 10.00 -0.83
C HIS A 96 17.33 9.48 -0.48
N ASP A 97 18.26 10.41 -0.30
CA ASP A 97 19.57 10.13 0.24
C ASP A 97 19.54 9.79 1.74
N GLN A 98 20.70 9.52 2.33
CA GLN A 98 20.83 9.20 3.76
C GLN A 98 20.39 10.34 4.70
N SER A 99 20.36 11.58 4.19
CA SER A 99 19.90 12.76 4.93
C SER A 99 18.39 13.04 4.69
N LEU A 100 17.67 12.10 4.08
CA LEU A 100 16.25 12.20 3.75
C LEU A 100 15.91 13.31 2.73
N HIS A 101 16.90 13.83 1.98
CA HIS A 101 16.64 14.74 0.88
C HIS A 101 16.35 13.94 -0.40
N ALA A 102 15.32 14.38 -1.14
CA ALA A 102 15.03 13.78 -2.44
C ALA A 102 16.23 13.95 -3.38
N TYR A 103 16.58 12.89 -4.12
CA TYR A 103 17.63 13.02 -5.13
C TYR A 103 17.25 14.04 -6.20
N ALA A 104 18.14 15.00 -6.47
CA ALA A 104 17.90 16.07 -7.43
C ALA A 104 17.64 15.56 -8.85
N ASP A 105 18.15 14.38 -9.19
CA ASP A 105 18.00 13.72 -10.48
C ASP A 105 16.89 12.66 -10.51
N ASN A 106 15.96 12.66 -9.55
CA ASN A 106 14.82 11.73 -9.54
C ASN A 106 14.00 11.81 -10.84
N TYR A 107 13.90 13.00 -11.45
CA TYR A 107 13.27 13.16 -12.76
C TYR A 107 13.90 12.24 -13.81
N ARG A 108 15.23 12.16 -13.86
CA ARG A 108 15.98 11.31 -14.81
C ARG A 108 15.90 9.83 -14.43
N ARG A 109 15.99 9.53 -13.14
CA ARG A 109 15.96 8.15 -12.59
C ARG A 109 14.65 7.46 -12.92
N PHE A 110 13.53 8.10 -12.69
CA PHE A 110 12.21 7.52 -12.94
C PHE A 110 11.70 7.73 -14.38
N ALA A 111 12.21 8.72 -15.10
CA ALA A 111 12.01 8.78 -16.54
C ALA A 111 12.65 7.57 -17.24
N LEU A 112 13.86 7.16 -16.84
CA LEU A 112 14.53 5.99 -17.39
C LEU A 112 13.72 4.70 -17.15
N LEU A 113 13.10 4.55 -16.00
CA LEU A 113 12.21 3.41 -15.72
C LEU A 113 11.06 3.33 -16.73
N GLY A 114 10.34 4.43 -16.95
CA GLY A 114 9.24 4.49 -17.92
C GLY A 114 9.71 4.32 -19.37
N TRP A 115 10.85 4.89 -19.72
CA TRP A 115 11.45 4.78 -21.05
C TRP A 115 11.84 3.34 -21.38
N MET A 116 12.50 2.64 -20.45
CA MET A 116 12.89 1.25 -20.61
C MET A 116 11.70 0.30 -20.75
N ALA A 117 10.61 0.57 -20.04
CA ALA A 117 9.37 -0.19 -20.20
C ALA A 117 8.80 -0.05 -21.62
N CYS A 118 8.84 1.15 -22.19
CA CYS A 118 8.45 1.39 -23.57
C CYS A 118 9.39 0.71 -24.58
N GLU A 119 10.70 0.78 -24.38
CA GLU A 119 11.67 0.08 -25.25
C GLU A 119 11.48 -1.44 -25.22
N LEU A 120 11.16 -2.01 -24.04
CA LEU A 120 10.82 -3.43 -23.95
C LEU A 120 9.53 -3.76 -24.73
N ALA A 121 8.54 -2.89 -24.68
CA ALA A 121 7.31 -3.01 -25.48
C ALA A 121 7.57 -2.85 -26.98
N CYS A 122 8.61 -2.10 -27.36
CA CYS A 122 9.08 -1.99 -28.76
C CYS A 122 9.92 -3.18 -29.22
N GLY A 123 10.26 -4.15 -28.34
CA GLY A 123 10.99 -5.35 -28.69
C GLY A 123 12.47 -5.31 -28.34
N LEU A 124 12.87 -4.58 -27.31
CA LEU A 124 14.25 -4.55 -26.79
C LEU A 124 14.75 -5.95 -26.39
N ASP A 125 13.87 -6.78 -25.82
CA ASP A 125 14.11 -8.22 -25.67
C ASP A 125 13.56 -8.97 -26.88
N GLY A 126 14.43 -9.67 -27.59
CA GLY A 126 14.06 -10.44 -28.79
C GLY A 126 13.18 -11.67 -28.50
N TYR A 127 13.09 -12.10 -27.24
CA TYR A 127 12.36 -13.32 -26.84
C TYR A 127 11.04 -13.02 -26.14
N TRP A 128 10.85 -11.83 -25.60
CA TRP A 128 9.65 -11.51 -24.87
C TRP A 128 9.23 -10.05 -25.04
N ARG A 129 7.94 -9.86 -25.27
CA ARG A 129 7.35 -8.54 -25.49
C ARG A 129 6.00 -8.46 -24.77
N PRO A 130 5.74 -7.44 -23.93
CA PRO A 130 4.46 -7.30 -23.26
C PRO A 130 3.34 -6.93 -24.22
N GLU A 131 2.15 -7.45 -23.97
CA GLU A 131 0.89 -7.01 -24.56
C GLU A 131 0.26 -5.89 -23.73
N VAL A 132 0.51 -5.94 -22.39
CA VAL A 132 0.06 -4.94 -21.44
C VAL A 132 1.26 -4.46 -20.61
N VAL A 133 1.43 -3.15 -20.50
CA VAL A 133 2.33 -2.49 -19.56
C VAL A 133 1.49 -1.91 -18.43
N HIS A 134 1.67 -2.41 -17.22
CA HIS A 134 0.99 -1.97 -16.02
C HIS A 134 1.94 -1.14 -15.15
N ALA A 135 1.80 0.16 -15.21
CA ALA A 135 2.64 1.10 -14.48
C ALA A 135 2.03 1.45 -13.11
N HIS A 136 2.87 1.51 -12.08
CA HIS A 136 2.45 1.73 -10.70
C HIS A 136 2.99 3.07 -10.17
N ASP A 137 2.09 3.95 -9.73
CA ASP A 137 2.35 5.27 -9.15
C ASP A 137 3.23 6.19 -10.02
N TRP A 138 3.52 7.38 -9.49
CA TRP A 138 4.26 8.41 -10.21
C TRP A 138 5.60 7.94 -10.75
N HIS A 139 6.27 7.01 -10.05
CA HIS A 139 7.58 6.46 -10.45
C HIS A 139 7.56 5.83 -11.84
N ALA A 140 6.45 5.21 -12.20
CA ALA A 140 6.27 4.53 -13.47
C ALA A 140 5.33 5.28 -14.44
N GLY A 141 4.75 6.40 -14.02
CA GLY A 141 3.73 7.12 -14.79
C GLY A 141 4.17 7.55 -16.20
N LEU A 142 5.44 7.87 -16.37
CA LEU A 142 5.97 8.20 -17.71
C LEU A 142 5.98 7.03 -18.69
N ALA A 143 5.88 5.77 -18.24
CA ALA A 143 5.75 4.63 -19.16
C ALA A 143 4.55 4.82 -20.09
N CYS A 144 3.42 5.32 -19.59
CA CYS A 144 2.23 5.58 -20.39
C CYS A 144 2.46 6.71 -21.42
N ALA A 145 3.19 7.74 -21.05
CA ALA A 145 3.54 8.83 -21.97
C ALA A 145 4.51 8.37 -23.08
N TYR A 146 5.54 7.60 -22.74
CA TYR A 146 6.46 7.05 -23.73
C TYR A 146 5.77 6.07 -24.69
N LEU A 147 4.88 5.20 -24.17
CA LEU A 147 4.07 4.31 -25.01
C LEU A 147 3.19 5.13 -25.98
N ALA A 148 2.57 6.20 -25.51
CA ALA A 148 1.77 7.10 -26.37
C ALA A 148 2.63 7.77 -27.44
N ALA A 149 3.84 8.25 -27.08
CA ALA A 149 4.78 8.88 -28.03
C ALA A 149 5.29 7.91 -29.12
N ARG A 150 5.33 6.60 -28.82
CA ARG A 150 5.77 5.53 -29.73
C ARG A 150 4.63 4.81 -30.46
N GLY A 151 3.44 5.41 -30.50
CA GLY A 151 2.27 4.83 -31.20
C GLY A 151 1.63 3.63 -30.52
N ARG A 152 1.78 3.50 -29.19
CA ARG A 152 1.16 2.49 -28.34
C ARG A 152 1.52 1.05 -28.74
N PRO A 153 2.79 0.64 -28.67
CA PRO A 153 3.23 -0.73 -29.00
C PRO A 153 2.66 -1.79 -28.06
N ALA A 154 2.15 -1.41 -26.88
CA ALA A 154 1.42 -2.23 -25.92
C ALA A 154 0.28 -1.41 -25.32
N ARG A 155 -0.74 -2.11 -24.78
CA ARG A 155 -1.79 -1.46 -23.97
C ARG A 155 -1.18 -1.00 -22.64
N SER A 156 -1.74 0.06 -22.07
CA SER A 156 -1.25 0.65 -20.82
C SER A 156 -2.33 0.71 -19.75
N VAL A 157 -2.00 0.21 -18.56
CA VAL A 157 -2.78 0.39 -17.34
C VAL A 157 -1.93 1.18 -16.36
N PHE A 158 -2.52 2.14 -15.69
CA PHE A 158 -1.87 2.94 -14.67
C PHE A 158 -2.60 2.81 -13.34
N THR A 159 -1.93 2.30 -12.29
CA THR A 159 -2.48 2.21 -10.94
C THR A 159 -1.98 3.34 -10.07
N VAL A 160 -2.93 4.10 -9.51
CA VAL A 160 -2.69 5.07 -8.45
C VAL A 160 -2.82 4.37 -7.09
N HIS A 161 -1.70 4.23 -6.38
CA HIS A 161 -1.71 3.71 -5.01
C HIS A 161 -1.96 4.83 -3.99
N ASN A 162 -1.40 6.03 -4.24
CA ASN A 162 -1.67 7.21 -3.43
C ASN A 162 -1.51 8.50 -4.26
N LEU A 163 -2.62 9.19 -4.50
CA LEU A 163 -2.69 10.39 -5.33
C LEU A 163 -1.91 11.60 -4.73
N ALA A 164 -1.61 11.57 -3.43
CA ALA A 164 -0.85 12.63 -2.77
C ALA A 164 0.59 12.75 -3.28
N TYR A 165 1.15 11.69 -3.89
CA TYR A 165 2.51 11.66 -4.42
C TYR A 165 2.49 11.82 -5.93
N GLN A 166 2.86 13.01 -6.43
CA GLN A 166 2.64 13.37 -7.83
C GLN A 166 3.89 13.29 -8.70
N GLY A 167 5.10 13.26 -8.13
CA GLY A 167 6.34 13.27 -8.90
C GLY A 167 6.44 14.53 -9.76
N LEU A 168 6.56 15.69 -9.09
CA LEU A 168 6.62 17.00 -9.74
C LEU A 168 8.06 17.42 -10.01
N PHE A 169 8.35 17.79 -11.24
CA PHE A 169 9.68 18.20 -11.67
C PHE A 169 9.59 19.41 -12.60
N SER A 170 10.69 20.18 -12.68
CA SER A 170 10.75 21.36 -13.55
C SER A 170 10.47 21.04 -15.02
N GLY A 171 9.68 21.87 -15.68
CA GLY A 171 9.40 21.77 -17.12
C GLY A 171 10.66 21.79 -18.01
N HIS A 172 11.76 22.37 -17.53
CA HIS A 172 13.04 22.40 -18.25
C HIS A 172 13.61 21.02 -18.56
N HIS A 173 13.27 19.99 -17.77
CA HIS A 173 13.75 18.62 -17.96
C HIS A 173 13.06 17.87 -19.09
N LEU A 174 11.99 18.40 -19.69
CA LEU A 174 11.20 17.68 -20.69
C LEU A 174 12.06 17.21 -21.89
N ALA A 175 12.91 18.09 -22.41
CA ALA A 175 13.79 17.76 -23.53
C ALA A 175 14.87 16.73 -23.13
N GLU A 176 15.39 16.82 -21.91
CA GLU A 176 16.39 15.90 -21.37
C GLU A 176 15.87 14.46 -21.30
N ILE A 177 14.59 14.29 -20.93
CA ILE A 177 13.94 12.98 -20.82
C ILE A 177 13.30 12.52 -22.14
N GLN A 178 13.55 13.20 -23.24
CA GLN A 178 13.13 12.86 -24.60
C GLN A 178 11.62 12.66 -24.78
N LEU A 179 10.80 13.44 -24.10
CA LEU A 179 9.35 13.48 -24.35
C LEU A 179 9.00 14.58 -25.36
N PRO A 180 7.96 14.40 -26.21
CA PRO A 180 7.51 15.41 -27.14
C PRO A 180 7.11 16.71 -26.45
N ALA A 181 7.55 17.85 -26.96
CA ALA A 181 7.19 19.18 -26.44
C ALA A 181 5.66 19.39 -26.38
N ALA A 182 4.93 18.80 -27.33
CA ALA A 182 3.47 18.85 -27.36
C ALA A 182 2.78 18.15 -26.15
N PHE A 183 3.50 17.34 -25.35
CA PHE A 183 2.95 16.73 -24.15
C PHE A 183 2.98 17.68 -22.95
N PHE A 184 3.78 18.75 -22.99
CA PHE A 184 3.83 19.77 -21.94
C PHE A 184 2.72 20.80 -22.11
N GLN A 185 1.51 20.39 -21.81
CA GLN A 185 0.31 21.22 -21.88
C GLN A 185 -0.73 20.71 -20.88
N MET A 186 -1.79 21.50 -20.65
CA MET A 186 -2.86 21.17 -19.71
C MET A 186 -3.51 19.80 -20.03
N TYR A 187 -3.73 19.53 -21.33
CA TYR A 187 -4.16 18.20 -21.83
C TYR A 187 -2.93 17.32 -22.13
N GLY A 188 -2.18 17.03 -21.08
CA GLY A 188 -0.94 16.26 -21.12
C GLY A 188 -0.38 16.07 -19.72
N LEU A 189 0.94 16.26 -19.58
CA LEU A 189 1.65 16.04 -18.31
C LEU A 189 2.01 17.32 -17.55
N GLU A 190 1.68 18.51 -18.09
CA GLU A 190 1.92 19.80 -17.40
C GLU A 190 0.96 19.94 -16.21
N PHE A 191 1.48 20.38 -15.08
CA PHE A 191 0.73 20.65 -13.86
C PHE A 191 1.33 21.84 -13.12
N TYR A 192 0.62 22.98 -13.17
CA TYR A 192 1.06 24.25 -12.58
C TYR A 192 2.50 24.64 -12.93
N GLY A 193 2.86 24.55 -14.21
CA GLY A 193 4.19 24.90 -14.73
C GLY A 193 5.26 23.82 -14.53
N GLN A 194 4.92 22.69 -13.97
CA GLN A 194 5.80 21.55 -13.73
C GLN A 194 5.39 20.32 -14.56
N ILE A 195 6.31 19.38 -14.71
CA ILE A 195 6.01 18.04 -15.22
C ILE A 195 5.48 17.24 -14.05
N SER A 196 4.27 16.65 -14.18
CA SER A 196 3.75 15.67 -13.23
C SER A 196 3.81 14.26 -13.84
N TYR A 197 4.59 13.39 -13.24
CA TYR A 197 4.69 11.98 -13.68
C TYR A 197 3.41 11.22 -13.39
N LEU A 198 2.75 11.52 -12.27
CA LEU A 198 1.44 10.96 -11.95
C LEU A 198 0.40 11.37 -13.00
N LYS A 199 0.33 12.67 -13.35
CA LYS A 199 -0.59 13.17 -14.38
C LYS A 199 -0.33 12.52 -15.73
N ALA A 200 0.94 12.28 -16.07
CA ALA A 200 1.31 11.57 -17.30
C ALA A 200 0.69 10.15 -17.32
N GLY A 201 0.76 9.41 -16.22
CA GLY A 201 0.09 8.13 -16.09
C GLY A 201 -1.43 8.25 -16.25
N LEU A 202 -2.05 9.18 -15.51
CA LEU A 202 -3.50 9.42 -15.56
C LEU A 202 -4.00 9.80 -16.95
N PHE A 203 -3.25 10.66 -17.66
CA PHE A 203 -3.68 11.18 -18.96
C PHE A 203 -3.42 10.23 -20.12
N PHE A 204 -2.25 9.59 -20.17
CA PHE A 204 -1.82 8.79 -21.32
C PHE A 204 -2.18 7.30 -21.24
N ALA A 205 -2.53 6.76 -20.08
CA ALA A 205 -2.93 5.36 -19.95
C ALA A 205 -4.22 5.05 -20.72
N ASP A 206 -4.34 3.84 -21.25
CA ASP A 206 -5.57 3.35 -21.82
C ASP A 206 -6.65 3.15 -20.74
N HIS A 207 -6.23 2.72 -19.53
CA HIS A 207 -7.10 2.60 -18.36
C HIS A 207 -6.37 2.99 -17.08
N VAL A 208 -7.07 3.68 -16.20
CA VAL A 208 -6.58 4.05 -14.86
C VAL A 208 -7.25 3.16 -13.83
N THR A 209 -6.46 2.63 -12.91
CA THR A 209 -6.97 1.92 -11.75
C THR A 209 -6.53 2.60 -10.46
N THR A 210 -7.24 2.34 -9.39
CA THR A 210 -6.81 2.63 -8.03
C THR A 210 -7.20 1.49 -7.10
N VAL A 211 -6.78 1.56 -5.86
CA VAL A 211 -6.68 0.42 -4.95
C VAL A 211 -7.93 0.18 -4.09
N SER A 212 -9.04 0.84 -4.40
CA SER A 212 -10.35 0.51 -3.84
C SER A 212 -11.50 1.19 -4.60
N PRO A 213 -12.71 0.61 -4.62
CA PRO A 213 -13.89 1.22 -5.25
C PRO A 213 -14.29 2.57 -4.66
N THR A 214 -14.25 2.70 -3.33
CA THR A 214 -14.57 3.97 -2.66
C THR A 214 -13.50 5.02 -2.96
N TYR A 215 -12.22 4.68 -2.91
CA TYR A 215 -11.16 5.62 -3.27
C TYR A 215 -11.24 6.10 -4.72
N ALA A 216 -11.64 5.23 -5.65
CA ALA A 216 -11.89 5.63 -7.05
C ALA A 216 -12.96 6.73 -7.17
N LYS A 217 -13.94 6.75 -6.26
CA LYS A 217 -14.96 7.82 -6.19
C LYS A 217 -14.42 9.06 -5.48
N GLU A 218 -13.70 8.88 -4.37
CA GLU A 218 -13.16 9.97 -3.56
C GLU A 218 -12.20 10.85 -4.37
N ILE A 219 -11.26 10.27 -5.14
CA ILE A 219 -10.27 11.01 -5.92
C ILE A 219 -10.88 11.83 -7.07
N THR A 220 -12.13 11.62 -7.43
CA THR A 220 -12.87 12.47 -8.36
C THR A 220 -13.46 13.72 -7.68
N GLN A 221 -13.31 13.85 -6.36
CA GLN A 221 -13.83 14.99 -5.60
C GLN A 221 -12.70 15.99 -5.27
N PRO A 222 -12.99 17.30 -5.19
CA PRO A 222 -11.97 18.31 -4.88
C PRO A 222 -11.22 18.08 -3.58
N ALA A 223 -11.89 17.50 -2.57
CA ALA A 223 -11.28 17.22 -1.26
C ALA A 223 -10.14 16.19 -1.31
N PHE A 224 -10.12 15.30 -2.31
CA PHE A 224 -9.17 14.19 -2.43
C PHE A 224 -8.44 14.14 -3.77
N GLY A 225 -8.80 15.00 -4.72
CA GLY A 225 -8.28 14.98 -6.09
C GLY A 225 -6.92 15.64 -6.27
N TYR A 226 -6.45 16.42 -5.28
CA TYR A 226 -5.15 17.10 -5.33
C TYR A 226 -4.91 17.91 -6.63
N GLY A 227 -5.98 18.50 -7.20
CA GLY A 227 -5.96 19.23 -8.45
C GLY A 227 -6.05 18.35 -9.71
N MET A 228 -6.22 17.02 -9.55
CA MET A 228 -6.41 16.07 -10.65
C MET A 228 -7.87 15.62 -10.78
N GLU A 229 -8.78 16.10 -9.92
CA GLU A 229 -10.18 15.66 -9.87
C GLU A 229 -10.90 15.80 -11.21
N GLY A 230 -10.65 16.88 -11.96
CA GLY A 230 -11.26 17.11 -13.26
C GLY A 230 -10.85 16.04 -14.29
N LEU A 231 -9.57 15.69 -14.35
CA LEU A 231 -9.06 14.61 -15.20
C LEU A 231 -9.63 13.25 -14.76
N LEU A 232 -9.70 13.00 -13.47
CA LEU A 232 -10.23 11.75 -12.92
C LEU A 232 -11.74 11.62 -13.15
N GLN A 233 -12.51 12.70 -13.07
CA GLN A 233 -13.93 12.75 -13.47
C GLN A 233 -14.10 12.41 -14.94
N GLU A 234 -13.26 12.95 -15.80
CA GLU A 234 -13.28 12.61 -17.23
C GLU A 234 -12.99 11.13 -17.46
N ARG A 235 -11.96 10.57 -16.81
CA ARG A 235 -11.64 9.15 -16.88
C ARG A 235 -12.80 8.27 -16.39
N ALA A 236 -13.43 8.65 -15.28
CA ALA A 236 -14.59 7.95 -14.72
C ALA A 236 -15.78 7.99 -15.69
N SER A 237 -16.10 9.15 -16.27
CA SER A 237 -17.21 9.31 -17.23
C SER A 237 -17.02 8.49 -18.51
N GLN A 238 -15.77 8.25 -18.92
CA GLN A 238 -15.42 7.39 -20.04
C GLN A 238 -15.38 5.90 -19.69
N GLY A 239 -15.68 5.51 -18.45
CA GLY A 239 -15.53 4.14 -17.96
C GLY A 239 -14.07 3.66 -17.89
N ARG A 240 -13.11 4.59 -17.77
CA ARG A 240 -11.67 4.34 -17.76
C ARG A 240 -11.02 4.58 -16.40
N LEU A 241 -11.80 4.58 -15.33
CA LEU A 241 -11.32 4.61 -13.94
C LEU A 241 -12.01 3.47 -13.16
N THR A 242 -11.23 2.57 -12.57
CA THR A 242 -11.74 1.44 -11.81
C THR A 242 -11.00 1.30 -10.47
N GLY A 243 -11.72 1.10 -9.37
CA GLY A 243 -11.15 0.71 -8.10
C GLY A 243 -11.09 -0.80 -7.97
N ILE A 244 -9.90 -1.36 -7.70
CA ILE A 244 -9.68 -2.79 -7.46
C ILE A 244 -8.97 -2.91 -6.11
N LEU A 245 -9.59 -3.61 -5.16
CA LEU A 245 -9.00 -3.80 -3.83
C LEU A 245 -7.70 -4.59 -3.90
N ASN A 246 -6.71 -4.18 -3.11
CA ASN A 246 -5.51 -4.99 -2.87
C ASN A 246 -5.87 -6.20 -2.03
N GLY A 247 -5.10 -7.27 -2.21
CA GLY A 247 -5.25 -8.50 -1.44
C GLY A 247 -4.28 -8.60 -0.25
N VAL A 248 -4.44 -9.67 0.49
CA VAL A 248 -3.51 -10.13 1.54
C VAL A 248 -2.80 -11.38 1.06
N ASP A 249 -1.49 -11.45 1.21
CA ASP A 249 -0.74 -12.69 0.98
C ASP A 249 -0.91 -13.62 2.19
N SER A 250 -1.76 -14.63 2.03
CA SER A 250 -2.05 -15.63 3.06
C SER A 250 -0.87 -16.57 3.36
N ASN A 251 0.18 -16.60 2.54
CA ASN A 251 1.40 -17.33 2.86
C ASN A 251 2.22 -16.61 3.95
N ILE A 252 2.02 -15.29 4.07
CA ILE A 252 2.72 -14.42 5.02
C ILE A 252 1.81 -14.07 6.20
N TRP A 253 0.56 -13.68 5.91
CA TRP A 253 -0.40 -13.18 6.89
C TRP A 253 -1.52 -14.20 7.15
N ASP A 254 -1.19 -15.28 7.87
CA ASP A 254 -2.17 -16.28 8.35
C ASP A 254 -1.81 -16.76 9.75
N PRO A 255 -2.62 -16.47 10.80
CA PRO A 255 -2.31 -16.84 12.17
C PRO A 255 -2.20 -18.36 12.39
N GLN A 256 -2.73 -19.18 11.49
CA GLN A 256 -2.62 -20.63 11.54
C GLN A 256 -1.21 -21.13 11.20
N THR A 257 -0.51 -20.44 10.30
CA THR A 257 0.80 -20.85 9.79
C THR A 257 1.94 -19.91 10.13
N ASP A 258 1.64 -18.70 10.60
CA ASP A 258 2.62 -17.65 10.90
C ASP A 258 3.64 -18.09 11.96
N ALA A 259 4.88 -18.25 11.53
CA ALA A 259 5.99 -18.67 12.38
C ALA A 259 6.50 -17.58 13.34
N LEU A 260 6.08 -16.34 13.15
CA LEU A 260 6.49 -15.20 13.98
C LEU A 260 5.70 -15.08 15.28
N LEU A 261 4.58 -15.81 15.40
CA LEU A 261 3.69 -15.78 16.56
C LEU A 261 4.21 -16.69 17.69
N HIS A 262 3.94 -16.30 18.92
CA HIS A 262 4.20 -17.15 20.10
C HIS A 262 3.28 -18.37 20.14
N ALA A 263 2.02 -18.21 19.74
CA ALA A 263 1.06 -19.29 19.58
C ALA A 263 0.28 -19.10 18.29
N ARG A 264 0.31 -20.09 17.41
CA ARG A 264 -0.52 -20.13 16.20
C ARG A 264 -1.96 -20.47 16.59
N TYR A 265 -2.91 -19.86 15.89
CA TYR A 265 -4.33 -20.04 16.12
C TYR A 265 -5.13 -19.89 14.83
N ASP A 266 -6.38 -20.27 14.88
CA ASP A 266 -7.37 -20.10 13.82
C ASP A 266 -8.73 -19.68 14.41
N ALA A 267 -9.74 -19.54 13.57
CA ALA A 267 -11.09 -19.13 13.98
C ALA A 267 -11.75 -20.11 14.98
N GLU A 268 -11.37 -21.39 14.96
CA GLU A 268 -11.91 -22.41 15.87
C GLU A 268 -11.15 -22.43 17.20
N ASN A 269 -9.88 -22.01 17.21
CA ASN A 269 -8.98 -22.05 18.37
C ASN A 269 -8.58 -20.65 18.84
N LEU A 270 -9.52 -19.68 18.84
CA LEU A 270 -9.29 -18.29 19.26
C LEU A 270 -8.77 -18.12 20.70
N GLN A 271 -8.97 -19.12 21.58
CA GLN A 271 -8.41 -19.10 22.94
C GLN A 271 -6.88 -19.00 22.95
N LYS A 272 -6.19 -19.48 21.92
CA LYS A 272 -4.72 -19.37 21.80
C LYS A 272 -4.27 -17.93 21.52
N LYS A 273 -5.15 -17.06 21.03
CA LYS A 273 -4.85 -15.63 20.86
C LYS A 273 -4.50 -14.96 22.20
N ALA A 274 -5.04 -15.45 23.33
CA ALA A 274 -4.71 -14.96 24.68
C ALA A 274 -3.21 -15.12 25.04
N VAL A 275 -2.53 -16.15 24.50
CA VAL A 275 -1.09 -16.34 24.67
C VAL A 275 -0.32 -15.19 23.99
N ASN A 276 -0.69 -14.86 22.75
CA ASN A 276 -0.08 -13.73 22.02
C ASN A 276 -0.36 -12.40 22.72
N LYS A 277 -1.54 -12.22 23.29
CA LYS A 277 -1.91 -11.04 24.07
C LYS A 277 -1.00 -10.87 25.29
N ALA A 278 -0.81 -11.91 26.10
CA ALA A 278 0.06 -11.86 27.27
C ALA A 278 1.52 -11.55 26.91
N HIS A 279 2.02 -12.13 25.81
CA HIS A 279 3.35 -11.82 25.29
C HIS A 279 3.47 -10.38 24.80
N LEU A 280 2.46 -9.87 24.11
CA LEU A 280 2.43 -8.47 23.67
C LEU A 280 2.47 -7.51 24.88
N GLN A 281 1.64 -7.78 25.89
CA GLN A 281 1.62 -6.99 27.13
C GLN A 281 3.01 -6.95 27.80
N THR A 282 3.63 -8.11 27.94
CA THR A 282 4.98 -8.21 28.52
C THR A 282 6.01 -7.43 27.70
N THR A 283 6.00 -7.61 26.37
CA THR A 283 6.98 -6.98 25.47
C THR A 283 6.85 -5.45 25.46
N MET A 284 5.61 -4.95 25.53
CA MET A 284 5.29 -3.52 25.50
C MET A 284 5.29 -2.85 26.87
N GLY A 285 5.58 -3.58 27.94
CA GLY A 285 5.55 -3.06 29.31
C GLY A 285 4.14 -2.73 29.80
N LEU A 286 3.12 -3.37 29.26
CA LEU A 286 1.73 -3.23 29.68
C LEU A 286 1.42 -4.17 30.85
N GLU A 287 0.41 -3.81 31.66
CA GLU A 287 -0.13 -4.72 32.68
C GLU A 287 -0.64 -6.01 32.04
N VAL A 288 -0.13 -7.16 32.49
CA VAL A 288 -0.55 -8.47 31.95
C VAL A 288 -1.88 -8.88 32.53
N THR A 289 -2.93 -8.80 31.70
CA THR A 289 -4.31 -9.15 32.08
C THR A 289 -5.17 -9.49 30.86
N GLU A 290 -6.04 -10.47 30.99
CA GLU A 290 -7.04 -10.77 29.95
C GLU A 290 -8.25 -9.82 29.98
N LYS A 291 -8.45 -9.11 31.10
CA LYS A 291 -9.68 -8.31 31.36
C LYS A 291 -9.70 -6.97 30.64
N LYS A 292 -8.56 -6.49 30.18
CA LYS A 292 -8.43 -5.19 29.48
C LYS A 292 -8.24 -5.42 27.99
N PRO A 293 -9.06 -4.81 27.12
CA PRO A 293 -8.79 -4.88 25.68
C PRO A 293 -7.54 -4.08 25.33
N ILE A 294 -6.73 -4.62 24.41
CA ILE A 294 -5.58 -3.92 23.82
C ILE A 294 -6.03 -3.31 22.49
N PHE A 295 -5.97 -2.00 22.41
CA PHE A 295 -6.05 -1.26 21.17
C PHE A 295 -4.64 -1.10 20.59
N SER A 296 -4.48 -1.27 19.29
CA SER A 296 -3.16 -1.18 18.66
C SER A 296 -3.14 -0.22 17.49
N VAL A 297 -1.98 0.34 17.25
CA VAL A 297 -1.64 1.12 16.05
C VAL A 297 -0.39 0.51 15.44
N VAL A 298 -0.47 0.14 14.16
CA VAL A 298 0.68 -0.33 13.35
C VAL A 298 0.67 0.47 12.06
N SER A 299 1.42 1.57 12.02
CA SER A 299 1.38 2.46 10.86
C SER A 299 2.54 3.46 10.85
N ARG A 300 2.73 4.16 9.72
CA ARG A 300 3.55 5.37 9.71
C ARG A 300 2.90 6.43 10.60
N LEU A 301 3.68 7.11 11.39
CA LEU A 301 3.21 8.19 12.27
C LEU A 301 3.14 9.50 11.45
N THR A 302 2.05 9.67 10.71
CA THR A 302 1.81 10.83 9.84
C THR A 302 0.41 11.40 10.06
N GLU A 303 0.21 12.67 9.70
CA GLU A 303 -1.09 13.32 9.76
C GLU A 303 -2.17 12.56 8.97
N GLN A 304 -1.80 12.03 7.80
CA GLN A 304 -2.70 11.19 6.97
C GLN A 304 -3.35 10.06 7.79
N LYS A 305 -2.62 9.47 8.71
CA LYS A 305 -3.09 8.32 9.51
C LYS A 305 -3.98 8.70 10.69
N GLY A 306 -4.20 10.00 10.94
CA GLY A 306 -5.11 10.48 11.99
C GLY A 306 -4.66 10.12 13.41
N LEU A 307 -3.35 10.00 13.66
CA LEU A 307 -2.83 9.52 14.93
C LEU A 307 -2.89 10.58 16.04
N ASP A 308 -3.01 11.84 15.69
CA ASP A 308 -3.40 12.93 16.58
C ASP A 308 -4.76 12.66 17.23
N LEU A 309 -5.74 12.14 16.48
CA LEU A 309 -7.04 11.75 17.00
C LEU A 309 -6.94 10.63 18.06
N VAL A 310 -5.97 9.71 17.88
CA VAL A 310 -5.71 8.65 18.88
C VAL A 310 -5.19 9.25 20.18
N LEU A 311 -4.25 10.20 20.10
CA LEU A 311 -3.71 10.92 21.28
C LEU A 311 -4.81 11.70 22.00
N GLU A 312 -5.67 12.40 21.27
CA GLU A 312 -6.80 13.13 21.85
C GLU A 312 -7.84 12.19 22.50
N ALA A 313 -8.09 11.01 21.93
CA ALA A 313 -9.03 10.01 22.44
C ALA A 313 -8.42 9.14 23.57
N LEU A 314 -7.10 9.18 23.78
CA LEU A 314 -6.39 8.29 24.70
C LEU A 314 -6.92 8.37 26.16
N PRO A 315 -7.18 9.56 26.76
CA PRO A 315 -7.71 9.61 28.12
C PRO A 315 -9.05 8.87 28.28
N ASP A 316 -9.94 8.98 27.30
CA ASP A 316 -11.23 8.26 27.32
C ASP A 316 -11.01 6.74 27.18
N LEU A 317 -10.12 6.29 26.30
CA LEU A 317 -9.78 4.88 26.13
C LEU A 317 -9.25 4.27 27.43
N LEU A 318 -8.31 4.94 28.09
CA LEU A 318 -7.71 4.48 29.35
C LEU A 318 -8.73 4.49 30.51
N LYS A 319 -9.59 5.52 30.58
CA LYS A 319 -10.66 5.62 31.56
C LYS A 319 -11.67 4.46 31.43
N LEU A 320 -11.91 3.98 30.23
CA LEU A 320 -12.75 2.80 29.97
C LEU A 320 -12.05 1.48 30.36
N GLY A 321 -10.77 1.51 30.68
CA GLY A 321 -9.98 0.36 31.10
C GLY A 321 -9.23 -0.33 29.96
N GLY A 322 -9.04 0.32 28.82
CA GLY A 322 -8.23 -0.21 27.72
C GLY A 322 -6.73 -0.03 27.90
N GLN A 323 -5.97 -0.67 27.02
CA GLN A 323 -4.53 -0.50 26.87
C GLN A 323 -4.24 -0.08 25.42
N LEU A 324 -3.15 0.64 25.19
CA LEU A 324 -2.71 1.05 23.87
C LEU A 324 -1.30 0.52 23.56
N ALA A 325 -1.14 -0.13 22.41
CA ALA A 325 0.15 -0.58 21.87
C ALA A 325 0.41 0.08 20.52
N VAL A 326 1.51 0.82 20.38
CA VAL A 326 1.86 1.57 19.17
C VAL A 326 3.19 1.09 18.60
N LEU A 327 3.19 0.77 17.31
CA LEU A 327 4.39 0.53 16.50
C LEU A 327 4.35 1.43 15.27
N GLY A 328 5.36 2.25 15.11
CA GLY A 328 5.49 3.10 13.94
C GLY A 328 6.62 4.10 14.02
N ALA A 329 6.88 4.77 12.91
CA ALA A 329 7.81 5.88 12.81
C ALA A 329 7.28 6.91 11.81
N GLY A 330 7.75 8.15 11.90
CA GLY A 330 7.35 9.23 11.00
C GLY A 330 7.58 10.61 11.57
N ASP A 331 6.55 11.39 11.72
CA ASP A 331 6.60 12.74 12.24
C ASP A 331 7.17 12.78 13.67
N ALA A 332 8.19 13.62 13.89
CA ALA A 332 8.90 13.71 15.17
C ALA A 332 7.96 14.15 16.31
N ILE A 333 7.04 15.07 16.06
CA ILE A 333 6.10 15.56 17.05
C ILE A 333 5.18 14.44 17.52
N LEU A 334 4.66 13.65 16.58
CA LEU A 334 3.82 12.49 16.91
C LEU A 334 4.61 11.42 17.66
N GLN A 335 5.87 11.14 17.27
CA GLN A 335 6.73 10.20 17.99
C GLN A 335 6.96 10.64 19.44
N GLU A 336 7.34 11.90 19.65
CA GLU A 336 7.54 12.47 20.98
C GLU A 336 6.26 12.42 21.82
N ALA A 337 5.11 12.75 21.25
CA ALA A 337 3.82 12.73 21.93
C ALA A 337 3.43 11.31 22.39
N PHE A 338 3.64 10.29 21.55
CA PHE A 338 3.37 8.91 21.94
C PHE A 338 4.34 8.39 22.99
N LEU A 339 5.64 8.76 22.92
CA LEU A 339 6.62 8.41 23.95
C LEU A 339 6.30 9.08 25.29
N ALA A 340 5.86 10.33 25.29
CA ALA A 340 5.40 11.02 26.49
C ALA A 340 4.17 10.32 27.08
N ALA A 341 3.19 9.95 26.25
CA ALA A 341 2.02 9.19 26.71
C ALA A 341 2.39 7.84 27.32
N ALA A 342 3.40 7.13 26.78
CA ALA A 342 3.88 5.88 27.37
C ALA A 342 4.54 6.09 28.73
N ALA A 343 5.24 7.21 28.92
CA ALA A 343 5.83 7.58 30.22
C ALA A 343 4.77 7.96 31.26
N ASP A 344 3.77 8.77 30.85
CA ASP A 344 2.69 9.25 31.74
C ASP A 344 1.73 8.13 32.15
N TYR A 345 1.47 7.18 31.27
CA TYR A 345 0.52 6.08 31.47
C TYR A 345 1.23 4.71 31.48
N SER A 346 2.30 4.60 32.28
CA SER A 346 3.06 3.35 32.44
C SER A 346 2.15 2.17 32.78
N GLY A 347 2.37 1.03 32.12
CA GLY A 347 1.55 -0.17 32.26
C GLY A 347 0.23 -0.15 31.46
N GLN A 348 -0.14 0.98 30.87
CA GLN A 348 -1.36 1.11 30.07
C GLN A 348 -1.05 1.47 28.61
N VAL A 349 0.04 2.20 28.34
CA VAL A 349 0.48 2.60 27.01
C VAL A 349 1.89 2.09 26.76
N GLY A 350 2.07 1.34 25.68
CA GLY A 350 3.36 0.86 25.20
C GLY A 350 3.63 1.38 23.79
N VAL A 351 4.85 1.89 23.56
CA VAL A 351 5.24 2.49 22.29
C VAL A 351 6.60 1.96 21.85
N GLN A 352 6.68 1.52 20.61
CA GLN A 352 7.93 1.20 19.94
C GLN A 352 8.06 2.03 18.67
N ILE A 353 9.07 2.89 18.62
CA ILE A 353 9.38 3.68 17.44
C ILE A 353 10.21 2.86 16.47
N GLY A 354 9.83 2.90 15.20
CA GLY A 354 10.50 2.21 14.09
C GLY A 354 9.56 1.33 13.27
N TYR A 355 10.12 0.74 12.22
CA TYR A 355 9.47 -0.31 11.45
C TYR A 355 10.08 -1.66 11.80
N HIS A 356 9.24 -2.63 12.12
CA HIS A 356 9.68 -3.96 12.48
C HIS A 356 8.62 -5.00 12.05
N GLU A 357 8.83 -5.62 10.90
CA GLU A 357 7.86 -6.55 10.28
C GLU A 357 7.43 -7.66 11.24
N ALA A 358 8.39 -8.42 11.80
CA ALA A 358 8.05 -9.53 12.71
C ALA A 358 7.30 -9.06 13.97
N PHE A 359 7.53 -7.84 14.42
CA PHE A 359 6.81 -7.29 15.56
C PHE A 359 5.40 -6.81 15.18
N SER A 360 5.18 -6.35 13.95
CA SER A 360 3.84 -6.00 13.46
C SER A 360 2.91 -7.23 13.50
N HIS A 361 3.38 -8.40 13.09
CA HIS A 361 2.64 -9.66 13.21
C HIS A 361 2.23 -9.95 14.68
N ARG A 362 3.17 -9.78 15.61
CA ARG A 362 2.93 -10.03 17.04
C ARG A 362 1.96 -9.04 17.67
N ILE A 363 2.04 -7.76 17.30
CA ILE A 363 1.08 -6.75 17.76
C ILE A 363 -0.33 -7.08 17.23
N ILE A 364 -0.46 -7.36 15.95
CA ILE A 364 -1.74 -7.68 15.35
C ILE A 364 -2.32 -8.97 15.96
N ALA A 365 -1.49 -9.99 16.16
CA ALA A 365 -1.95 -11.23 16.81
C ALA A 365 -2.31 -11.06 18.28
N GLY A 366 -1.64 -10.17 19.01
CA GLY A 366 -1.85 -9.97 20.46
C GLY A 366 -2.91 -8.93 20.81
N ALA A 367 -3.21 -7.99 19.94
CA ALA A 367 -4.21 -6.95 20.17
C ALA A 367 -5.64 -7.46 19.98
N ASP A 368 -6.61 -6.74 20.53
CA ASP A 368 -8.04 -7.02 20.41
C ASP A 368 -8.68 -6.12 19.34
N VAL A 369 -8.22 -4.89 19.24
CA VAL A 369 -8.69 -3.88 18.28
C VAL A 369 -7.49 -3.25 17.58
N ILE A 370 -7.59 -3.04 16.27
CA ILE A 370 -6.62 -2.24 15.52
C ILE A 370 -7.23 -0.93 15.06
N LEU A 371 -6.60 0.19 15.44
CA LEU A 371 -7.06 1.54 15.14
C LEU A 371 -6.49 2.00 13.78
N VAL A 372 -7.38 2.39 12.86
CA VAL A 372 -7.02 2.96 11.57
C VAL A 372 -7.87 4.22 11.30
N PRO A 373 -7.67 5.30 12.08
CA PRO A 373 -8.49 6.52 12.00
C PRO A 373 -8.04 7.46 10.89
N SER A 374 -7.62 6.92 9.75
CA SER A 374 -6.99 7.67 8.66
C SER A 374 -7.90 8.77 8.10
N ARG A 375 -7.32 9.95 7.83
CA ARG A 375 -8.00 11.05 7.13
C ARG A 375 -8.35 10.69 5.70
N PHE A 376 -7.49 9.93 5.06
CA PHE A 376 -7.76 9.22 3.81
C PHE A 376 -6.91 7.95 3.77
N GLU A 377 -7.47 6.89 3.19
CA GLU A 377 -6.78 5.58 3.09
C GLU A 377 -7.13 4.93 1.76
N PRO A 378 -6.24 5.00 0.75
CA PRO A 378 -6.54 4.46 -0.58
C PRO A 378 -7.04 3.02 -0.55
N CYS A 379 -6.34 2.14 0.12
CA CYS A 379 -6.76 0.78 0.38
C CYS A 379 -6.70 0.45 1.88
N GLY A 380 -5.52 0.61 2.47
CA GLY A 380 -5.19 0.06 3.78
C GLY A 380 -4.96 -1.45 3.72
N LEU A 381 -3.87 -1.90 4.32
CA LEU A 381 -3.57 -3.32 4.49
C LEU A 381 -3.73 -3.74 5.96
N THR A 382 -3.48 -2.81 6.86
CA THR A 382 -3.46 -3.08 8.31
C THR A 382 -4.81 -3.58 8.83
N GLN A 383 -5.93 -3.02 8.35
CA GLN A 383 -7.27 -3.52 8.70
C GLN A 383 -7.52 -4.93 8.13
N LEU A 384 -6.99 -5.24 6.94
CA LEU A 384 -7.11 -6.57 6.34
C LEU A 384 -6.35 -7.61 7.16
N TYR A 385 -5.16 -7.26 7.63
CA TYR A 385 -4.40 -8.10 8.57
C TYR A 385 -5.16 -8.28 9.88
N GLY A 386 -5.75 -7.21 10.41
CA GLY A 386 -6.61 -7.26 11.59
C GLY A 386 -7.76 -8.24 11.42
N LEU A 387 -8.52 -8.15 10.33
CA LEU A 387 -9.60 -9.08 9.99
C LEU A 387 -9.11 -10.52 9.98
N LYS A 388 -8.02 -10.80 9.26
CA LYS A 388 -7.46 -12.16 9.16
C LYS A 388 -6.99 -12.74 10.49
N TYR A 389 -6.52 -11.89 11.43
CA TYR A 389 -6.03 -12.28 12.75
C TYR A 389 -7.09 -12.20 13.85
N GLY A 390 -8.34 -11.88 13.53
CA GLY A 390 -9.41 -11.68 14.50
C GLY A 390 -9.14 -10.53 15.48
N THR A 391 -8.36 -9.53 15.05
CA THR A 391 -8.13 -8.26 15.73
C THR A 391 -9.03 -7.24 15.06
N LEU A 392 -10.15 -6.91 15.71
CA LEU A 392 -11.23 -6.19 15.05
C LEU A 392 -10.79 -4.77 14.66
N PRO A 393 -10.89 -4.38 13.37
CA PRO A 393 -10.56 -3.03 12.94
C PRO A 393 -11.55 -2.01 13.50
N LEU A 394 -11.04 -0.88 13.96
CA LEU A 394 -11.81 0.32 14.25
C LEU A 394 -11.28 1.42 13.33
N VAL A 395 -12.07 1.78 12.34
CA VAL A 395 -11.63 2.53 11.17
C VAL A 395 -12.51 3.74 10.89
N ARG A 396 -11.94 4.77 10.24
CA ARG A 396 -12.76 5.82 9.65
C ARG A 396 -13.34 5.36 8.30
N HIS A 397 -14.54 5.82 7.98
CA HIS A 397 -15.26 5.49 6.75
C HIS A 397 -14.66 6.25 5.55
N THR A 398 -13.58 5.74 4.99
CA THR A 398 -12.89 6.33 3.83
C THR A 398 -12.15 5.26 3.03
N GLY A 399 -12.07 5.44 1.72
CA GLY A 399 -11.32 4.60 0.79
C GLY A 399 -11.54 3.10 1.02
N GLY A 400 -10.45 2.34 1.00
CA GLY A 400 -10.51 0.89 1.18
C GLY A 400 -10.98 0.44 2.57
N LEU A 401 -10.92 1.30 3.58
CA LEU A 401 -11.49 0.99 4.91
C LEU A 401 -13.01 0.85 4.82
N ALA A 402 -13.67 1.74 4.08
CA ALA A 402 -15.11 1.68 3.84
C ALA A 402 -15.54 0.45 3.01
N ASP A 403 -14.64 -0.04 2.14
CA ASP A 403 -14.91 -1.19 1.28
C ASP A 403 -14.65 -2.55 1.96
N THR A 404 -13.95 -2.57 3.11
CA THR A 404 -13.43 -3.81 3.71
C THR A 404 -13.94 -4.07 5.13
N VAL A 405 -14.45 -3.06 5.84
CA VAL A 405 -14.92 -3.20 7.21
C VAL A 405 -16.41 -2.89 7.31
N VAL A 406 -17.17 -3.87 7.79
CA VAL A 406 -18.62 -3.74 8.04
C VAL A 406 -18.83 -3.40 9.51
N ASP A 407 -19.51 -2.27 9.78
CA ASP A 407 -19.71 -1.77 11.13
C ASP A 407 -20.49 -2.73 12.03
N CYS A 408 -20.10 -2.79 13.31
CA CYS A 408 -20.84 -3.47 14.38
C CYS A 408 -22.09 -2.69 14.79
N ALA A 409 -22.90 -2.24 13.81
CA ALA A 409 -24.24 -1.75 14.02
C ALA A 409 -25.20 -2.89 14.35
N LEU A 410 -26.35 -2.57 14.97
CA LEU A 410 -27.29 -3.60 15.46
C LEU A 410 -27.77 -4.51 14.32
N GLU A 411 -28.04 -3.94 13.15
CA GLU A 411 -28.52 -4.66 11.96
C GLU A 411 -27.45 -5.66 11.50
N ASN A 412 -26.20 -5.21 11.36
CA ASN A 412 -25.10 -6.03 10.89
C ASN A 412 -24.70 -7.14 11.92
N LEU A 413 -24.86 -6.85 13.21
CA LEU A 413 -24.69 -7.85 14.25
C LEU A 413 -25.81 -8.90 14.20
N ALA A 414 -27.05 -8.50 13.93
CA ALA A 414 -28.19 -9.40 13.79
C ALA A 414 -28.06 -10.30 12.55
N ASP A 415 -27.61 -9.72 11.43
CA ASP A 415 -27.40 -10.42 10.17
C ASP A 415 -26.11 -11.27 10.14
N GLY A 416 -25.22 -11.08 11.14
CA GLY A 416 -23.93 -11.79 11.23
C GLY A 416 -22.87 -11.30 10.24
N THR A 417 -23.03 -10.11 9.66
CA THR A 417 -22.12 -9.53 8.65
C THR A 417 -21.08 -8.55 9.24
N ALA A 418 -21.25 -8.17 10.52
CA ALA A 418 -20.34 -7.25 11.19
C ALA A 418 -18.90 -7.78 11.26
N SER A 419 -17.91 -6.92 10.99
CA SER A 419 -16.48 -7.31 11.01
C SER A 419 -15.58 -6.35 11.78
N GLY A 420 -16.07 -5.16 12.17
CA GLY A 420 -15.30 -4.16 12.90
C GLY A 420 -16.15 -2.95 13.30
N PHE A 421 -15.50 -1.83 13.59
CA PHE A 421 -16.15 -0.60 14.01
C PHE A 421 -15.81 0.51 13.02
N VAL A 422 -16.83 1.26 12.59
CA VAL A 422 -16.69 2.33 11.61
C VAL A 422 -17.22 3.64 12.21
N PHE A 423 -16.53 4.74 11.95
CA PHE A 423 -16.97 6.10 12.26
C PHE A 423 -16.75 7.03 11.07
N ASP A 424 -17.57 8.07 10.93
CA ASP A 424 -17.60 8.93 9.74
C ASP A 424 -16.80 10.23 9.94
N GLU A 425 -17.08 10.99 10.98
CA GLU A 425 -16.46 12.30 11.19
C GLU A 425 -14.98 12.17 11.55
N CYS A 426 -14.16 13.05 10.96
CA CYS A 426 -12.71 13.05 11.19
C CYS A 426 -12.36 13.87 12.45
N ASP A 427 -12.84 13.42 13.61
CA ASP A 427 -12.56 14.04 14.90
C ASP A 427 -12.44 13.02 16.04
N ALA A 428 -11.84 13.44 17.14
CA ALA A 428 -11.59 12.60 18.30
C ALA A 428 -12.89 12.14 19.00
N GLN A 429 -13.96 12.93 18.96
CA GLN A 429 -15.24 12.58 19.59
C GLN A 429 -15.91 11.41 18.86
N ALA A 430 -15.85 11.39 17.53
CA ALA A 430 -16.35 10.28 16.73
C ALA A 430 -15.53 9.00 17.01
N LEU A 431 -14.22 9.12 17.09
CA LEU A 431 -13.34 8.01 17.47
C LEU A 431 -13.67 7.48 18.87
N VAL A 432 -13.87 8.36 19.86
CA VAL A 432 -14.27 7.99 21.24
C VAL A 432 -15.62 7.26 21.24
N ARG A 433 -16.61 7.72 20.45
CA ARG A 433 -17.89 7.01 20.33
C ARG A 433 -17.71 5.58 19.78
N ALA A 434 -16.84 5.40 18.78
CA ALA A 434 -16.53 4.08 18.23
C ALA A 434 -15.79 3.20 19.25
N ILE A 435 -14.82 3.75 20.00
CA ILE A 435 -14.12 3.06 21.09
C ILE A 435 -15.14 2.59 22.15
N ARG A 436 -16.09 3.42 22.57
CA ARG A 436 -17.13 3.01 23.51
C ARG A 436 -17.97 1.84 23.00
N ARG A 437 -18.31 1.83 21.71
CA ARG A 437 -19.02 0.70 21.10
C ARG A 437 -18.18 -0.59 21.13
N ALA A 438 -16.87 -0.47 20.91
CA ALA A 438 -15.96 -1.60 21.03
C ALA A 438 -15.94 -2.18 22.45
N PHE A 439 -15.90 -1.35 23.49
CA PHE A 439 -16.01 -1.81 24.87
C PHE A 439 -17.36 -2.46 25.18
N VAL A 440 -18.46 -1.94 24.66
CA VAL A 440 -19.79 -2.56 24.83
C VAL A 440 -19.83 -3.96 24.23
N LEU A 441 -19.27 -4.15 23.02
CA LEU A 441 -19.21 -5.46 22.39
C LEU A 441 -18.22 -6.38 23.11
N TRP A 442 -17.06 -5.86 23.55
CA TRP A 442 -16.05 -6.58 24.32
C TRP A 442 -16.63 -7.18 25.62
N SER A 443 -17.53 -6.44 26.30
CA SER A 443 -18.22 -6.93 27.49
C SER A 443 -19.17 -8.10 27.23
N ARG A 444 -19.36 -8.50 25.98
CA ARG A 444 -20.23 -9.60 25.53
C ARG A 444 -19.41 -10.66 24.79
N PRO A 445 -18.65 -11.52 25.48
CA PRO A 445 -17.63 -12.40 24.87
C PRO A 445 -18.16 -13.32 23.76
N LYS A 446 -19.42 -13.77 23.84
CA LYS A 446 -20.03 -14.62 22.79
C LYS A 446 -20.20 -13.85 21.48
N HIS A 447 -20.70 -12.60 21.55
CA HIS A 447 -20.90 -11.74 20.38
C HIS A 447 -19.54 -11.29 19.81
N TRP A 448 -18.59 -10.95 20.69
CA TRP A 448 -17.24 -10.59 20.28
C TRP A 448 -16.57 -11.73 19.47
N ARG A 449 -16.60 -12.95 19.98
CA ARG A 449 -16.06 -14.12 19.28
C ARG A 449 -16.80 -14.44 17.98
N HIS A 450 -18.11 -14.18 17.91
CA HIS A 450 -18.87 -14.35 16.67
C HIS A 450 -18.35 -13.40 15.58
N VAL A 451 -18.18 -12.12 15.90
CA VAL A 451 -17.62 -11.12 14.97
C VAL A 451 -16.18 -11.48 14.58
N GLN A 452 -15.34 -11.90 15.53
CA GLN A 452 -13.97 -12.35 15.23
C GLN A 452 -13.96 -13.50 14.23
N ARG A 453 -14.77 -14.53 14.43
CA ARG A 453 -14.84 -15.68 13.51
C ARG A 453 -15.32 -15.28 12.13
N HIS A 454 -16.33 -14.43 12.06
CA HIS A 454 -16.79 -13.89 10.79
C HIS A 454 -15.68 -13.11 10.07
N ALA A 455 -15.03 -12.18 10.76
CA ALA A 455 -13.94 -11.39 10.22
C ALA A 455 -12.78 -12.27 9.67
N MET A 456 -12.39 -13.30 10.43
CA MET A 456 -11.33 -14.23 10.01
C MET A 456 -11.73 -15.12 8.81
N GLY A 457 -13.02 -15.31 8.58
CA GLY A 457 -13.56 -16.05 7.44
C GLY A 457 -13.69 -15.24 6.16
N LEU A 458 -13.50 -13.92 6.20
CA LEU A 458 -13.53 -13.07 5.01
C LEU A 458 -12.32 -13.36 4.12
N ASP A 459 -12.56 -13.45 2.82
CA ASP A 459 -11.51 -13.67 1.82
C ASP A 459 -11.12 -12.36 1.14
N PHE A 460 -9.91 -11.91 1.42
CA PHE A 460 -9.23 -10.80 0.76
C PHE A 460 -7.93 -11.27 0.08
N GLY A 461 -7.90 -12.50 -0.41
CA GLY A 461 -6.74 -13.04 -1.14
C GLY A 461 -6.48 -12.32 -2.46
N TRP A 462 -5.24 -12.37 -2.93
CA TRP A 462 -4.83 -11.76 -4.19
C TRP A 462 -5.48 -12.37 -5.44
N GLN A 463 -6.08 -13.56 -5.33
CA GLN A 463 -6.75 -14.24 -6.44
C GLN A 463 -7.92 -13.42 -7.00
N VAL A 464 -8.69 -12.76 -6.14
CA VAL A 464 -9.81 -11.90 -6.54
C VAL A 464 -9.29 -10.70 -7.33
N ALA A 465 -8.31 -9.98 -6.77
CA ALA A 465 -7.70 -8.83 -7.46
C ALA A 465 -7.04 -9.23 -8.79
N ALA A 466 -6.33 -10.37 -8.82
CA ALA A 466 -5.70 -10.88 -10.04
C ALA A 466 -6.73 -11.16 -11.13
N ALA A 467 -7.85 -11.80 -10.81
CA ALA A 467 -8.94 -12.08 -11.74
C ALA A 467 -9.55 -10.77 -12.29
N ASP A 468 -9.77 -9.76 -11.43
CA ASP A 468 -10.29 -8.46 -11.83
C ASP A 468 -9.34 -7.73 -12.78
N TYR A 469 -8.03 -7.68 -12.46
CA TYR A 469 -7.03 -7.09 -13.35
C TYR A 469 -6.94 -7.84 -14.68
N LEU A 470 -6.90 -9.16 -14.68
CA LEU A 470 -6.86 -9.94 -15.93
C LEU A 470 -8.13 -9.75 -16.77
N SER A 471 -9.29 -9.63 -16.14
CA SER A 471 -10.54 -9.28 -16.82
C SER A 471 -10.47 -7.88 -17.44
N LEU A 472 -9.91 -6.91 -16.71
CA LEU A 472 -9.70 -5.55 -17.21
C LEU A 472 -8.76 -5.55 -18.41
N TYR A 473 -7.61 -6.23 -18.35
CA TYR A 473 -6.64 -6.28 -19.45
C TYR A 473 -7.20 -6.89 -20.73
N ARG A 474 -8.10 -7.89 -20.61
CA ARG A 474 -8.77 -8.52 -21.79
C ARG A 474 -9.74 -7.59 -22.49
N ARG A 475 -10.21 -6.52 -21.82
CA ARG A 475 -11.14 -5.54 -22.39
C ARG A 475 -10.44 -4.35 -23.07
N LEU A 476 -9.13 -4.19 -22.92
CA LEU A 476 -8.33 -3.15 -23.57
C LEU A 476 -7.98 -3.52 -25.00
#